data_c6ca82837d97bcfc1490697eaac5d4bc
#
_entry.id   c6ca82837d97bcfc1490697eaac5d4bc
#
_cell.length_a   1.000
_cell.length_b   1.000
_cell.length_c   1.000
_cell.angle_alpha   90.00
_cell.angle_beta   90.00
_cell.angle_gamma   90.00
#
_symmetry.space_group_name_H-M   'P 1'
#
loop_
_entity.id
_entity.type
_entity.pdbx_description
1 polymer ?
#
loop_
_entity_poly.entity_id
_entity_poly.type
_entity_poly.pdbx_seq_one_letter_code
_entity_poly.pdbx_strand_id
1 'polypeptide(L)'
;MLIPLQLSAQSDEQLMLRAARGSDRAFEELYNRHARRLQGFFVRRLDDDADLAADFMHDTFLRLYAAREKYHEGNSFRAWLYTIAYNLCKNHHRNQLSIVHDDEKDMPTEADIEVELDTNILHDALREVLKSIPEPYAMLFSLHYEEELTIPQIAQITDLPEGTVKSRLYKTMNIIKQQLKQYENR
;
A
#
# COMPACT_ATOMS: atom_id res chain seq x y z
N MET A 1 8.86 27.07 -31.53
CA MET A 1 9.55 25.82 -31.11
C MET A 1 9.21 25.61 -29.64
N LEU A 2 8.16 24.81 -29.34
CA LEU A 2 7.72 24.53 -27.97
C LEU A 2 8.75 23.60 -27.36
N ILE A 3 9.47 24.06 -26.33
CA ILE A 3 10.32 23.23 -25.49
C ILE A 3 9.42 22.11 -24.94
N PRO A 4 9.71 20.81 -25.14
CA PRO A 4 8.93 19.77 -24.52
C PRO A 4 9.07 19.99 -23.00
N LEU A 5 7.98 20.39 -22.33
CA LEU A 5 7.91 20.37 -20.88
C LEU A 5 8.38 18.98 -20.44
N GLN A 6 9.51 18.96 -19.74
CA GLN A 6 10.09 17.69 -19.28
C GLN A 6 9.01 16.97 -18.46
N LEU A 7 8.60 15.80 -18.91
CA LEU A 7 7.57 14.99 -18.21
C LEU A 7 7.96 14.76 -16.75
N SER A 8 9.26 14.64 -16.49
CA SER A 8 9.84 14.50 -15.16
C SER A 8 9.53 15.63 -14.17
N ALA A 9 9.17 16.83 -14.66
CA ALA A 9 8.80 17.97 -13.81
C ALA A 9 7.29 18.07 -13.51
N GLN A 10 6.46 17.22 -14.12
CA GLN A 10 5.01 17.22 -13.93
C GLN A 10 4.60 16.37 -12.76
N SER A 11 3.48 16.73 -12.08
CA SER A 11 2.90 15.89 -11.05
C SER A 11 2.30 14.61 -11.65
N ASP A 12 2.10 13.61 -10.81
CA ASP A 12 1.49 12.34 -11.24
C ASP A 12 0.08 12.54 -11.77
N GLU A 13 -0.68 13.47 -11.20
CA GLU A 13 -2.02 13.85 -11.65
C GLU A 13 -1.97 14.46 -13.06
N GLN A 14 -1.01 15.37 -13.31
CA GLN A 14 -0.82 15.98 -14.63
C GLN A 14 -0.42 14.93 -15.68
N LEU A 15 0.46 14.00 -15.31
CA LEU A 15 0.86 12.90 -16.18
C LEU A 15 -0.33 11.99 -16.47
N MET A 16 -1.12 11.66 -15.46
CA MET A 16 -2.29 10.78 -15.63
C MET A 16 -3.37 11.42 -16.51
N LEU A 17 -3.62 12.73 -16.37
CA LEU A 17 -4.53 13.47 -17.27
C LEU A 17 -4.03 13.46 -18.72
N ARG A 18 -2.70 13.52 -18.94
CA ARG A 18 -2.13 13.40 -20.28
C ARG A 18 -2.23 11.98 -20.82
N ALA A 19 -2.00 10.98 -19.99
CA ALA A 19 -2.18 9.57 -20.35
C ALA A 19 -3.65 9.28 -20.72
N ALA A 20 -4.62 9.83 -19.98
CA ALA A 20 -6.03 9.76 -20.30
C ALA A 20 -6.39 10.36 -21.68
N ARG A 21 -5.61 11.35 -22.13
CA ARG A 21 -5.74 11.97 -23.47
C ARG A 21 -4.90 11.28 -24.56
N GLY A 22 -4.34 10.09 -24.27
CA GLY A 22 -3.61 9.27 -25.23
C GLY A 22 -2.09 9.47 -25.27
N SER A 23 -1.48 10.08 -24.24
CA SER A 23 -0.01 10.20 -24.16
C SER A 23 0.63 8.97 -23.51
N ASP A 24 1.10 8.01 -24.31
CA ASP A 24 1.79 6.82 -23.80
C ASP A 24 3.08 7.18 -23.05
N ARG A 25 3.80 8.22 -23.48
CA ARG A 25 5.01 8.72 -22.80
C ARG A 25 4.72 9.22 -21.37
N ALA A 26 3.55 9.83 -21.16
CA ALA A 26 3.15 10.27 -19.82
C ALA A 26 2.82 9.06 -18.92
N PHE A 27 2.23 8.02 -19.47
CA PHE A 27 1.99 6.77 -18.75
C PHE A 27 3.29 6.02 -18.43
N GLU A 28 4.22 5.96 -19.38
CA GLU A 28 5.57 5.39 -19.19
C GLU A 28 6.31 6.09 -18.04
N GLU A 29 6.22 7.41 -17.94
CA GLU A 29 6.83 8.17 -16.83
C GLU A 29 6.19 7.78 -15.49
N LEU A 30 4.86 7.61 -15.40
CA LEU A 30 4.17 7.13 -14.21
C LEU A 30 4.62 5.72 -13.82
N TYR A 31 4.74 4.83 -14.82
CA TYR A 31 5.24 3.48 -14.59
C TYR A 31 6.67 3.52 -14.00
N ASN A 32 7.57 4.28 -14.59
CA ASN A 32 8.96 4.38 -14.14
C ASN A 32 9.08 4.93 -12.71
N ARG A 33 8.21 5.86 -12.31
CA ARG A 33 8.19 6.42 -10.96
C ARG A 33 7.67 5.45 -9.91
N HIS A 34 6.67 4.66 -10.25
CA HIS A 34 5.89 3.93 -9.25
C HIS A 34 6.09 2.43 -9.27
N ALA A 35 6.57 1.81 -10.37
CA ALA A 35 6.65 0.37 -10.51
C ALA A 35 7.48 -0.31 -9.41
N ARG A 36 8.66 0.22 -9.09
CA ARG A 36 9.54 -0.35 -8.06
C ARG A 36 8.92 -0.29 -6.67
N ARG A 37 8.30 0.84 -6.31
CA ARG A 37 7.64 1.02 -5.01
C ARG A 37 6.43 0.11 -4.88
N LEU A 38 5.61 0.04 -5.94
CA LEU A 38 4.45 -0.83 -6.00
C LEU A 38 4.82 -2.32 -5.95
N GLN A 39 5.89 -2.73 -6.64
CA GLN A 39 6.40 -4.10 -6.53
C GLN A 39 6.83 -4.42 -5.09
N GLY A 40 7.56 -3.51 -4.42
CA GLY A 40 7.92 -3.66 -3.02
C GLY A 40 6.73 -3.79 -2.08
N PHE A 41 5.66 -3.02 -2.34
CA PHE A 41 4.39 -3.16 -1.63
C PHE A 41 3.81 -4.59 -1.79
N PHE A 42 3.76 -5.12 -3.00
CA PHE A 42 3.25 -6.47 -3.25
C PHE A 42 4.14 -7.56 -2.64
N VAL A 43 5.47 -7.45 -2.70
CA VAL A 43 6.39 -8.40 -2.05
C VAL A 43 6.05 -8.54 -0.56
N ARG A 44 5.84 -7.42 0.13
CA ARG A 44 5.47 -7.42 1.56
C ARG A 44 4.08 -7.99 1.87
N ARG A 45 3.19 -8.05 0.87
CA ARG A 45 1.79 -8.52 1.03
C ARG A 45 1.54 -9.91 0.47
N LEU A 46 2.52 -10.50 -0.21
CA LEU A 46 2.42 -11.79 -0.89
C LEU A 46 3.52 -12.76 -0.41
N ASP A 47 3.77 -12.78 0.90
CA ASP A 47 4.70 -13.72 1.56
C ASP A 47 6.11 -13.75 0.94
N ASP A 48 6.62 -12.57 0.56
CA ASP A 48 7.93 -12.37 -0.11
C ASP A 48 8.05 -13.08 -1.48
N ASP A 49 6.93 -13.46 -2.12
CA ASP A 49 6.91 -14.00 -3.48
C ASP A 49 7.17 -12.88 -4.50
N ALA A 50 8.40 -12.78 -4.97
CA ALA A 50 8.85 -11.73 -5.88
C ALA A 50 8.25 -11.86 -7.30
N ASP A 51 8.01 -13.08 -7.77
CA ASP A 51 7.44 -13.34 -9.10
C ASP A 51 5.96 -12.96 -9.12
N LEU A 52 5.20 -13.41 -8.13
CA LEU A 52 3.80 -13.03 -7.97
C LEU A 52 3.63 -11.52 -7.75
N ALA A 53 4.54 -10.90 -6.98
CA ALA A 53 4.55 -9.44 -6.78
C ALA A 53 4.80 -8.67 -8.08
N ALA A 54 5.68 -9.17 -8.95
CA ALA A 54 5.92 -8.58 -10.27
C ALA A 54 4.67 -8.71 -11.16
N ASP A 55 4.02 -9.86 -11.16
CA ASP A 55 2.77 -10.08 -11.91
C ASP A 55 1.65 -9.13 -11.44
N PHE A 56 1.48 -8.96 -10.13
CA PHE A 56 0.48 -8.04 -9.56
C PHE A 56 0.79 -6.58 -9.87
N MET A 57 2.07 -6.21 -9.85
CA MET A 57 2.50 -4.87 -10.26
C MET A 57 2.16 -4.61 -11.73
N HIS A 58 2.47 -5.55 -12.62
CA HIS A 58 2.11 -5.44 -14.04
C HIS A 58 0.59 -5.40 -14.27
N ASP A 59 -0.17 -6.29 -13.62
CA ASP A 59 -1.65 -6.31 -13.73
C ASP A 59 -2.26 -4.99 -13.23
N THR A 60 -1.71 -4.40 -12.16
CA THR A 60 -2.13 -3.08 -11.67
C THR A 60 -1.97 -2.00 -12.74
N PHE A 61 -0.81 -1.92 -13.38
CA PHE A 61 -0.57 -0.94 -14.44
C PHE A 61 -1.38 -1.22 -15.70
N LEU A 62 -1.60 -2.48 -16.08
CA LEU A 62 -2.48 -2.83 -17.20
C LEU A 62 -3.92 -2.38 -16.95
N ARG A 63 -4.46 -2.61 -15.75
CA ARG A 63 -5.80 -2.15 -15.37
C ARG A 63 -5.90 -0.63 -15.32
N LEU A 64 -4.86 0.02 -14.78
CA LEU A 64 -4.78 1.48 -14.75
C LEU A 64 -4.78 2.05 -16.18
N TYR A 65 -3.99 1.48 -17.09
CA TYR A 65 -3.92 1.89 -18.48
C TYR A 65 -5.25 1.67 -19.21
N ALA A 66 -5.87 0.52 -19.03
CA ALA A 66 -7.17 0.19 -19.62
C ALA A 66 -8.29 1.14 -19.16
N ALA A 67 -8.21 1.61 -17.91
CA ALA A 67 -9.21 2.52 -17.33
C ALA A 67 -8.81 3.99 -17.38
N ARG A 68 -7.68 4.36 -18.02
CA ARG A 68 -7.10 5.71 -17.97
C ARG A 68 -8.04 6.84 -18.37
N GLU A 69 -8.95 6.60 -19.31
CA GLU A 69 -9.92 7.58 -19.77
C GLU A 69 -10.96 7.98 -18.70
N LYS A 70 -11.09 7.17 -17.64
CA LYS A 70 -11.97 7.43 -16.49
C LYS A 70 -11.31 8.34 -15.45
N TYR A 71 -10.06 8.73 -15.66
CA TYR A 71 -9.36 9.61 -14.73
C TYR A 71 -9.82 11.05 -14.93
N HIS A 72 -10.19 11.72 -13.83
CA HIS A 72 -10.68 13.09 -13.84
C HIS A 72 -9.80 14.01 -12.98
N GLU A 73 -9.78 15.28 -13.32
CA GLU A 73 -9.12 16.31 -12.53
C GLU A 73 -9.65 16.32 -11.09
N GLY A 74 -8.75 16.52 -10.13
CA GLY A 74 -9.07 16.47 -8.70
C GLY A 74 -8.92 15.07 -8.05
N ASN A 75 -8.79 14.00 -8.83
CA ASN A 75 -8.51 12.67 -8.28
C ASN A 75 -7.03 12.52 -7.94
N SER A 76 -6.72 11.87 -6.82
CA SER A 76 -5.36 11.48 -6.48
C SER A 76 -4.95 10.26 -7.33
N PHE A 77 -3.87 10.39 -8.11
CA PHE A 77 -3.30 9.28 -8.87
C PHE A 77 -2.89 8.13 -7.95
N ARG A 78 -2.21 8.43 -6.86
CA ARG A 78 -1.74 7.42 -5.90
C ARG A 78 -2.90 6.68 -5.24
N ALA A 79 -3.96 7.39 -4.82
CA ALA A 79 -5.14 6.73 -4.27
C ALA A 79 -5.78 5.77 -5.28
N TRP A 80 -5.84 6.14 -6.56
CA TRP A 80 -6.37 5.27 -7.59
C TRP A 80 -5.47 4.05 -7.86
N LEU A 81 -4.16 4.25 -7.97
CA LEU A 81 -3.18 3.17 -8.13
C LEU A 81 -3.32 2.14 -7.01
N TYR A 82 -3.33 2.61 -5.75
CA TYR A 82 -3.44 1.73 -4.58
C TYR A 82 -4.84 1.13 -4.38
N THR A 83 -5.89 1.73 -4.93
CA THR A 83 -7.22 1.08 -4.98
C THR A 83 -7.18 -0.20 -5.82
N ILE A 84 -6.52 -0.16 -6.98
CA ILE A 84 -6.37 -1.35 -7.84
C ILE A 84 -5.50 -2.39 -7.13
N ALA A 85 -4.36 -1.97 -6.56
CA ALA A 85 -3.43 -2.85 -5.85
C ALA A 85 -4.08 -3.53 -4.62
N TYR A 86 -4.81 -2.76 -3.80
CA TYR A 86 -5.57 -3.27 -2.66
C TYR A 86 -6.59 -4.33 -3.08
N ASN A 87 -7.35 -4.08 -4.14
CA ASN A 87 -8.35 -5.01 -4.62
C ASN A 87 -7.73 -6.32 -5.15
N LEU A 88 -6.54 -6.26 -5.76
CA LEU A 88 -5.80 -7.45 -6.16
C LEU A 88 -5.38 -8.29 -4.94
N CYS A 89 -4.77 -7.68 -3.93
CA CYS A 89 -4.42 -8.36 -2.69
C CYS A 89 -5.65 -8.95 -1.99
N LYS A 90 -6.71 -8.15 -1.81
CA LYS A 90 -7.95 -8.59 -1.17
C LYS A 90 -8.56 -9.81 -1.87
N ASN A 91 -8.59 -9.82 -3.20
CA ASN A 91 -9.11 -10.96 -3.97
C ASN A 91 -8.20 -12.18 -3.84
N HIS A 92 -6.89 -12.00 -3.83
CA HIS A 92 -5.92 -13.08 -3.65
C HIS A 92 -6.10 -13.75 -2.27
N HIS A 93 -6.11 -12.97 -1.19
CA HIS A 93 -6.31 -13.50 0.16
C HIS A 93 -7.68 -14.16 0.34
N ARG A 94 -8.74 -13.57 -0.20
CA ARG A 94 -10.07 -14.19 -0.17
C ARG A 94 -10.08 -15.56 -0.85
N ASN A 95 -9.40 -15.71 -1.99
CA ASN A 95 -9.31 -16.97 -2.71
C ASN A 95 -8.47 -18.02 -1.94
N GLN A 96 -7.48 -17.58 -1.16
CA GLN A 96 -6.74 -18.44 -0.25
C GLN A 96 -7.56 -18.82 0.98
N LEU A 97 -8.33 -17.87 1.58
CA LEU A 97 -9.15 -18.09 2.77
C LEU A 97 -10.43 -18.89 2.48
N SER A 98 -10.88 -19.01 1.24
CA SER A 98 -11.97 -19.96 0.91
C SER A 98 -11.58 -21.42 1.20
N ILE A 99 -10.35 -21.66 1.63
CA ILE A 99 -9.82 -22.94 2.12
C ILE A 99 -9.75 -22.99 3.67
N VAL A 100 -9.82 -21.84 4.36
CA VAL A 100 -9.72 -21.75 5.83
C VAL A 100 -10.73 -20.73 6.37
N HIS A 101 -11.53 -21.13 7.38
CA HIS A 101 -12.56 -20.28 8.03
C HIS A 101 -11.94 -19.06 8.73
N ASP A 102 -12.65 -17.93 8.56
CA ASP A 102 -12.40 -16.62 9.15
C ASP A 102 -12.63 -16.63 10.68
N ASP A 103 -11.55 -16.62 11.44
CA ASP A 103 -11.59 -16.31 12.87
C ASP A 103 -11.10 -14.88 13.08
N GLU A 104 -12.04 -13.95 13.30
CA GLU A 104 -11.74 -12.63 13.87
C GLU A 104 -11.15 -12.84 15.29
N LYS A 105 -9.83 -12.96 15.38
CA LYS A 105 -9.16 -12.96 16.67
C LYS A 105 -9.22 -11.56 17.27
N ASP A 106 -9.91 -11.46 18.39
CA ASP A 106 -9.86 -10.30 19.28
C ASP A 106 -8.40 -10.00 19.66
N MET A 107 -7.97 -8.77 19.37
CA MET A 107 -6.61 -8.33 19.61
C MET A 107 -6.53 -7.51 20.92
N PRO A 108 -5.52 -7.74 21.79
CA PRO A 108 -5.39 -7.07 23.09
C PRO A 108 -5.17 -5.56 22.95
N THR A 109 -5.65 -4.81 23.92
CA THR A 109 -5.59 -3.34 24.02
C THR A 109 -4.59 -2.91 25.09
N GLU A 110 -3.86 -1.80 24.80
CA GLU A 110 -3.10 -0.88 25.66
C GLU A 110 -1.65 -1.17 26.04
N ALA A 111 -0.78 -0.21 25.66
CA ALA A 111 0.19 0.54 26.49
C ALA A 111 1.06 1.50 25.64
N ASP A 112 1.27 2.73 26.12
CA ASP A 112 2.17 3.73 25.57
C ASP A 112 3.63 3.47 26.01
N ILE A 113 4.57 3.41 25.04
CA ILE A 113 6.01 3.51 25.35
C ILE A 113 6.79 3.93 24.08
N GLU A 114 7.71 4.90 24.24
CA GLU A 114 8.71 5.31 23.26
C GLU A 114 9.92 4.34 23.30
N VAL A 115 10.43 3.97 22.13
CA VAL A 115 11.56 3.06 21.97
C VAL A 115 12.50 3.58 20.89
N GLU A 116 13.80 3.78 21.23
CA GLU A 116 14.88 4.03 20.28
C GLU A 116 15.64 2.72 20.02
N LEU A 117 15.74 2.30 18.75
CA LEU A 117 16.42 1.07 18.31
C LEU A 117 17.35 1.34 17.13
N ASP A 118 18.42 0.52 17.02
CA ASP A 118 19.31 0.49 15.86
C ASP A 118 18.52 0.15 14.59
N THR A 119 18.64 0.98 13.56
CA THR A 119 17.73 1.02 12.40
C THR A 119 17.65 -0.30 11.62
N ASN A 120 18.72 -1.09 11.52
CA ASN A 120 18.72 -2.32 10.72
C ASN A 120 18.06 -3.49 11.44
N ILE A 121 18.33 -3.66 12.72
CA ILE A 121 17.71 -4.69 13.58
C ILE A 121 16.21 -4.41 13.69
N LEU A 122 15.85 -3.13 13.75
CA LEU A 122 14.47 -2.68 13.82
C LEU A 122 13.68 -3.01 12.55
N HIS A 123 14.28 -2.88 11.37
CA HIS A 123 13.60 -3.19 10.11
C HIS A 123 13.25 -4.68 9.96
N ASP A 124 14.18 -5.57 10.32
CA ASP A 124 13.93 -7.02 10.24
C ASP A 124 12.91 -7.45 11.31
N ALA A 125 13.03 -6.94 12.53
CA ALA A 125 12.07 -7.22 13.59
C ALA A 125 10.66 -6.68 13.23
N LEU A 126 10.56 -5.49 12.67
CA LEU A 126 9.29 -4.92 12.21
C LEU A 126 8.64 -5.77 11.11
N ARG A 127 9.44 -6.28 10.16
CA ARG A 127 8.95 -7.17 9.10
C ARG A 127 8.35 -8.45 9.68
N GLU A 128 9.04 -9.10 10.63
CA GLU A 128 8.54 -10.32 11.28
C GLU A 128 7.28 -10.03 12.11
N VAL A 129 7.24 -8.91 12.82
CA VAL A 129 6.05 -8.48 13.55
C VAL A 129 4.86 -8.28 12.60
N LEU A 130 5.07 -7.59 11.47
CA LEU A 130 4.01 -7.34 10.48
C LEU A 130 3.46 -8.63 9.86
N LYS A 131 4.27 -9.69 9.70
CA LYS A 131 3.81 -11.02 9.26
C LYS A 131 2.89 -11.69 10.28
N SER A 132 3.04 -11.39 11.57
CA SER A 132 2.18 -11.94 12.63
C SER A 132 0.85 -11.20 12.80
N ILE A 133 0.72 -10.00 12.21
CA ILE A 133 -0.49 -9.17 12.28
C ILE A 133 -1.49 -9.63 11.21
N PRO A 134 -2.79 -9.75 11.53
CA PRO A 134 -3.80 -10.08 10.54
C PRO A 134 -3.79 -9.11 9.34
N GLU A 135 -3.89 -9.67 8.12
CA GLU A 135 -3.71 -8.95 6.86
C GLU A 135 -4.51 -7.63 6.75
N PRO A 136 -5.78 -7.53 7.20
CA PRO A 136 -6.52 -6.26 7.11
C PRO A 136 -5.88 -5.12 7.92
N TYR A 137 -5.17 -5.43 9.00
CA TYR A 137 -4.47 -4.46 9.85
C TYR A 137 -3.09 -4.12 9.29
N ALA A 138 -2.33 -5.14 8.87
CA ALA A 138 -1.03 -4.97 8.24
C ALA A 138 -1.14 -4.19 6.91
N MET A 139 -2.21 -4.39 6.14
CA MET A 139 -2.52 -3.63 4.94
C MET A 139 -2.71 -2.14 5.22
N LEU A 140 -3.50 -1.78 6.23
CA LEU A 140 -3.68 -0.37 6.62
C LEU A 140 -2.37 0.28 7.06
N PHE A 141 -1.54 -0.46 7.79
CA PHE A 141 -0.20 -0.01 8.19
C PHE A 141 0.66 0.30 6.96
N SER A 142 0.75 -0.63 6.01
CA SER A 142 1.51 -0.41 4.77
C SER A 142 1.01 0.80 3.99
N LEU A 143 -0.29 0.93 3.79
CA LEU A 143 -0.86 2.07 3.06
C LEU A 143 -0.55 3.41 3.73
N HIS A 144 -0.55 3.47 5.08
CA HIS A 144 -0.32 4.71 5.81
C HIS A 144 1.16 5.04 5.99
N TYR A 145 1.95 4.11 6.54
CA TYR A 145 3.32 4.38 6.96
C TYR A 145 4.37 4.11 5.88
N GLU A 146 4.16 3.11 5.03
CA GLU A 146 5.10 2.79 3.97
C GLU A 146 4.77 3.53 2.67
N GLU A 147 3.46 3.64 2.36
CA GLU A 147 3.01 4.31 1.15
C GLU A 147 2.55 5.76 1.38
N GLU A 148 2.64 6.27 2.61
CA GLU A 148 2.37 7.67 2.98
C GLU A 148 1.01 8.19 2.51
N LEU A 149 0.00 7.31 2.45
CA LEU A 149 -1.35 7.70 2.11
C LEU A 149 -2.07 8.31 3.32
N THR A 150 -2.87 9.32 3.06
CA THR A 150 -3.67 9.97 4.11
C THR A 150 -4.85 9.09 4.53
N ILE A 151 -5.34 9.28 5.76
CA ILE A 151 -6.50 8.52 6.26
C ILE A 151 -7.72 8.63 5.35
N PRO A 152 -8.11 9.80 4.83
CA PRO A 152 -9.19 9.88 3.86
C PRO A 152 -8.96 9.06 2.58
N GLN A 153 -7.72 9.05 2.05
CA GLN A 153 -7.38 8.22 0.89
C GLN A 153 -7.49 6.74 1.21
N ILE A 154 -7.00 6.31 2.37
CA ILE A 154 -7.09 4.91 2.81
C ILE A 154 -8.56 4.51 3.03
N ALA A 155 -9.37 5.36 3.61
CA ALA A 155 -10.81 5.14 3.77
C ALA A 155 -11.49 4.90 2.41
N GLN A 156 -11.16 5.71 1.41
CA GLN A 156 -11.64 5.56 0.03
C GLN A 156 -11.15 4.25 -0.62
N ILE A 157 -9.85 3.91 -0.45
CA ILE A 157 -9.25 2.69 -1.02
C ILE A 157 -9.89 1.42 -0.47
N THR A 158 -10.14 1.40 0.84
CA THR A 158 -10.58 0.20 1.59
C THR A 158 -12.08 0.08 1.76
N ASP A 159 -12.82 1.14 1.42
CA ASP A 159 -14.27 1.29 1.67
C ASP A 159 -14.61 1.19 3.18
N LEU A 160 -13.74 1.74 4.03
CA LEU A 160 -13.91 1.78 5.48
C LEU A 160 -14.15 3.21 5.95
N PRO A 161 -14.97 3.45 7.00
CA PRO A 161 -15.06 4.75 7.65
C PRO A 161 -13.68 5.22 8.17
N GLU A 162 -13.37 6.52 8.08
CA GLU A 162 -12.11 7.08 8.61
C GLU A 162 -11.86 6.74 10.08
N GLY A 163 -12.92 6.74 10.90
CA GLY A 163 -12.84 6.35 12.31
C GLY A 163 -12.37 4.90 12.49
N THR A 164 -12.82 3.99 11.60
CA THR A 164 -12.39 2.59 11.59
C THR A 164 -10.93 2.47 11.16
N VAL A 165 -10.51 3.22 10.13
CA VAL A 165 -9.10 3.26 9.70
C VAL A 165 -8.20 3.74 10.85
N LYS A 166 -8.56 4.85 11.52
CA LYS A 166 -7.83 5.39 12.68
C LYS A 166 -7.70 4.40 13.82
N SER A 167 -8.82 3.78 14.23
CA SER A 167 -8.83 2.83 15.33
C SER A 167 -8.00 1.56 15.02
N ARG A 168 -8.08 1.05 13.79
CA ARG A 168 -7.28 -0.09 13.36
C ARG A 168 -5.79 0.24 13.28
N LEU A 169 -5.41 1.40 12.74
CA LEU A 169 -4.02 1.87 12.74
C LEU A 169 -3.46 2.00 14.17
N TYR A 170 -4.25 2.58 15.08
CA TYR A 170 -3.86 2.69 16.49
C TYR A 170 -3.61 1.32 17.12
N LYS A 171 -4.54 0.38 16.94
CA LYS A 171 -4.37 -1.02 17.42
C LYS A 171 -3.12 -1.66 16.83
N THR A 172 -2.89 -1.53 15.51
CA THR A 172 -1.71 -2.07 14.83
C THR A 172 -0.42 -1.52 15.44
N MET A 173 -0.34 -0.19 15.64
CA MET A 173 0.83 0.44 16.27
C MET A 173 1.10 -0.06 17.68
N ASN A 174 0.06 -0.26 18.48
CA ASN A 174 0.22 -0.79 19.85
C ASN A 174 0.78 -2.21 19.84
N ILE A 175 0.31 -3.07 18.94
CA ILE A 175 0.83 -4.43 18.78
C ILE A 175 2.29 -4.42 18.37
N ILE A 176 2.62 -3.61 17.35
CA ILE A 176 4.01 -3.46 16.89
C ILE A 176 4.90 -3.02 18.05
N LYS A 177 4.51 -1.99 18.79
CA LYS A 177 5.27 -1.49 19.95
C LYS A 177 5.46 -2.58 21.02
N GLN A 178 4.43 -3.34 21.36
CA GLN A 178 4.51 -4.41 22.36
C GLN A 178 5.42 -5.56 21.92
N GLN A 179 5.33 -5.98 20.67
CA GLN A 179 6.17 -7.06 20.14
C GLN A 179 7.62 -6.64 19.98
N LEU A 180 7.90 -5.42 19.47
CA LEU A 180 9.26 -4.92 19.33
C LEU A 180 9.99 -4.83 20.66
N LYS A 181 9.31 -4.47 21.77
CA LYS A 181 9.91 -4.51 23.13
C LYS A 181 10.43 -5.89 23.54
N GLN A 182 9.82 -6.96 23.07
CA GLN A 182 10.29 -8.30 23.36
C GLN A 182 11.59 -8.63 22.65
N TYR A 183 11.90 -7.95 21.54
CA TYR A 183 13.18 -8.08 20.84
C TYR A 183 14.31 -7.30 21.51
N GLU A 184 14.02 -6.19 22.24
CA GLU A 184 15.01 -5.43 23.00
C GLU A 184 15.55 -6.17 24.22
N ASN A 185 14.74 -7.05 24.81
CA ASN A 185 15.08 -7.77 26.04
C ASN A 185 15.73 -9.14 25.79
N ARG A 186 16.14 -9.45 24.55
CA ARG A 186 16.90 -10.64 24.17
C ARG A 186 18.32 -10.32 23.77
#